data_ee454dba90c3b6c13f70b9131ebd2235
#
_entry.id   ee454dba90c3b6c13f70b9131ebd2235
#
_cell.length_a   1.000
_cell.length_b   1.000
_cell.length_c   1.000
_cell.angle_alpha   90.00
_cell.angle_beta   90.00
_cell.angle_gamma   90.00
#
_symmetry.space_group_name_H-M   'P 1'
#
loop_
_entity.id
_entity.type
_entity.pdbx_description
1 polymer ?
#
loop_
_entity_poly.entity_id
_entity_poly.type
_entity_poly.pdbx_seq_one_letter_code
_entity_poly.pdbx_strand_id
1 'polypeptide(L)'
;SHYEGLKKIEMDVLRNNEVIGSTNYFFEFDEDLFVVKNYTNFKVELFGITVFSILSETIEKYKDDKLVFFKSNTFQNDKEKYVNLNYDKSINKFVIDGSSYKGEASLDCTIGNWWNHKIFKAEKQISPLSGSIKKQTVSLIGNENIDINGKEYLTKHFNIKSNDENLSDEKKFEFDVWYNPENNLILKVTYNKMGNWEYRLRSFE
;
A
#
# COMPACT_ATOMS: atom_id res chain seq x y z
N SER A 1 -17.01 -9.82 -5.03
CA SER A 1 -15.87 -8.96 -4.67
C SER A 1 -16.26 -7.48 -4.80
N HIS A 2 -15.82 -6.63 -3.87
CA HIS A 2 -16.03 -5.18 -3.93
C HIS A 2 -15.34 -4.50 -5.11
N TYR A 3 -14.42 -5.19 -5.74
CA TYR A 3 -13.61 -4.70 -6.85
C TYR A 3 -13.95 -5.37 -8.17
N GLU A 4 -15.07 -6.06 -8.24
CA GLU A 4 -15.54 -6.69 -9.47
C GLU A 4 -15.79 -5.61 -10.54
N GLY A 5 -15.23 -5.83 -11.72
CA GLY A 5 -15.28 -4.88 -12.82
C GLY A 5 -14.18 -3.81 -12.82
N LEU A 6 -13.43 -3.65 -11.72
CA LEU A 6 -12.28 -2.75 -11.68
C LEU A 6 -11.10 -3.40 -12.40
N LYS A 7 -10.46 -2.66 -13.29
CA LYS A 7 -9.31 -3.14 -14.08
C LYS A 7 -8.01 -2.46 -13.70
N LYS A 8 -8.09 -1.19 -13.30
CA LYS A 8 -6.89 -0.37 -13.13
C LYS A 8 -7.13 0.78 -12.17
N ILE A 9 -6.14 1.06 -11.34
CA ILE A 9 -6.03 2.29 -10.53
C ILE A 9 -4.66 2.91 -10.83
N GLU A 10 -4.64 4.18 -11.22
CA GLU A 10 -3.41 4.95 -11.39
C GLU A 10 -3.35 6.05 -10.34
N MET A 11 -2.23 6.10 -9.61
CA MET A 11 -1.98 7.14 -8.61
C MET A 11 -0.67 7.87 -8.92
N ASP A 12 -0.71 9.19 -8.82
CA ASP A 12 0.51 10.00 -8.82
C ASP A 12 1.17 9.95 -7.45
N VAL A 13 2.50 9.95 -7.44
CA VAL A 13 3.30 10.14 -6.24
C VAL A 13 3.87 11.55 -6.28
N LEU A 14 3.55 12.33 -5.24
CA LEU A 14 4.00 13.71 -5.11
C LEU A 14 4.88 13.87 -3.89
N ARG A 15 5.87 14.73 -4.00
CA ARG A 15 6.66 15.21 -2.86
C ARG A 15 6.74 16.73 -2.92
N ASN A 16 6.36 17.38 -1.81
CA ASN A 16 6.28 18.85 -1.72
C ASN A 16 5.46 19.43 -2.89
N ASN A 17 4.30 18.82 -3.20
CA ASN A 17 3.38 19.17 -4.27
C ASN A 17 3.90 19.00 -5.70
N GLU A 18 5.03 18.34 -5.89
CA GLU A 18 5.59 18.03 -7.20
C GLU A 18 5.42 16.54 -7.52
N VAL A 19 4.90 16.24 -8.71
CA VAL A 19 4.78 14.84 -9.17
C VAL A 19 6.17 14.29 -9.46
N ILE A 20 6.54 13.24 -8.73
CA ILE A 20 7.86 12.59 -8.86
C ILE A 20 7.79 11.16 -9.38
N GLY A 21 6.60 10.65 -9.62
CA GLY A 21 6.39 9.31 -10.16
C GLY A 21 4.97 8.84 -9.99
N SER A 22 4.80 7.52 -10.00
CA SER A 22 3.49 6.89 -9.97
C SER A 22 3.50 5.54 -9.28
N THR A 23 2.31 5.12 -8.83
CA THR A 23 2.04 3.74 -8.42
C THR A 23 0.74 3.31 -9.06
N ASN A 24 0.77 2.22 -9.81
CA ASN A 24 -0.36 1.75 -10.60
C ASN A 24 -0.71 0.32 -10.22
N TYR A 25 -2.01 0.05 -10.10
CA TYR A 25 -2.55 -1.26 -9.78
C TYR A 25 -3.37 -1.78 -10.95
N PHE A 26 -3.16 -3.04 -11.30
CA PHE A 26 -3.88 -3.74 -12.38
C PHE A 26 -4.57 -4.96 -11.80
N PHE A 27 -5.85 -5.10 -12.10
CA PHE A 27 -6.73 -6.12 -11.53
C PHE A 27 -7.18 -7.08 -12.63
N GLU A 28 -7.08 -8.38 -12.36
CA GLU A 28 -7.57 -9.40 -13.27
C GLU A 28 -8.09 -10.61 -12.50
N PHE A 29 -9.00 -11.36 -13.14
CA PHE A 29 -9.39 -12.67 -12.66
C PHE A 29 -8.69 -13.73 -13.51
N ASP A 30 -8.02 -14.67 -12.84
CA ASP A 30 -7.37 -15.82 -13.44
C ASP A 30 -7.96 -17.07 -12.78
N GLU A 31 -8.87 -17.76 -13.49
CA GLU A 31 -9.67 -18.85 -12.98
C GLU A 31 -10.49 -18.39 -11.75
N ASP A 32 -10.22 -18.93 -10.56
CA ASP A 32 -10.88 -18.57 -9.30
C ASP A 32 -10.06 -17.58 -8.45
N LEU A 33 -8.95 -17.08 -9.01
CA LEU A 33 -8.06 -16.14 -8.33
C LEU A 33 -8.32 -14.71 -8.77
N PHE A 34 -8.36 -13.80 -7.81
CA PHE A 34 -8.28 -12.37 -8.04
C PHE A 34 -6.82 -11.95 -7.92
N VAL A 35 -6.26 -11.39 -8.98
CA VAL A 35 -4.85 -11.06 -9.09
C VAL A 35 -4.67 -9.56 -9.18
N VAL A 36 -3.79 -9.01 -8.35
CA VAL A 36 -3.45 -7.59 -8.34
C VAL A 36 -1.97 -7.44 -8.60
N LYS A 37 -1.62 -6.73 -9.67
CA LYS A 37 -0.24 -6.36 -9.99
C LYS A 37 -0.03 -4.89 -9.70
N ASN A 38 1.10 -4.54 -9.10
CA ASN A 38 1.46 -3.16 -8.84
C ASN A 38 2.84 -2.85 -9.41
N TYR A 39 2.92 -1.68 -10.02
CA TYR A 39 4.18 -1.09 -10.48
C TYR A 39 4.33 0.28 -9.85
N THR A 40 5.41 0.47 -9.12
CA THR A 40 5.74 1.74 -8.46
C THR A 40 7.09 2.23 -8.94
N ASN A 41 7.14 3.49 -9.35
CA ASN A 41 8.38 4.12 -9.80
C ASN A 41 8.35 5.59 -9.42
N PHE A 42 9.26 6.00 -8.56
CA PHE A 42 9.45 7.42 -8.25
C PHE A 42 10.90 7.68 -7.80
N LYS A 43 11.32 8.93 -7.96
CA LYS A 43 12.64 9.37 -7.50
C LYS A 43 12.61 10.82 -7.00
N VAL A 44 13.40 11.07 -5.98
CA VAL A 44 13.68 12.41 -5.46
C VAL A 44 15.02 12.87 -5.97
N GLU A 45 15.04 13.99 -6.67
CA GLU A 45 16.26 14.63 -7.16
C GLU A 45 16.49 15.95 -6.43
N LEU A 46 17.71 16.19 -5.99
CA LEU A 46 18.17 17.45 -5.43
C LEU A 46 19.41 17.91 -6.20
N PHE A 47 19.34 19.11 -6.77
CA PHE A 47 20.45 19.67 -7.56
C PHE A 47 20.95 18.74 -8.69
N GLY A 48 20.01 18.07 -9.36
CA GLY A 48 20.30 17.13 -10.45
C GLY A 48 20.84 15.77 -10.02
N ILE A 49 20.87 15.49 -8.72
CA ILE A 49 21.33 14.23 -8.15
C ILE A 49 20.14 13.47 -7.57
N THR A 50 19.99 12.20 -7.93
CA THR A 50 19.00 11.31 -7.31
C THR A 50 19.45 10.96 -5.90
N VAL A 51 18.67 11.36 -4.89
CA VAL A 51 18.94 11.10 -3.48
C VAL A 51 18.11 9.98 -2.90
N PHE A 52 16.98 9.65 -3.55
CA PHE A 52 16.11 8.55 -3.17
C PHE A 52 15.31 8.07 -4.39
N SER A 53 15.20 6.76 -4.54
CA SER A 53 14.38 6.17 -5.60
C SER A 53 13.76 4.85 -5.18
N ILE A 54 12.56 4.58 -5.71
CA ILE A 54 11.86 3.29 -5.60
C ILE A 54 11.48 2.83 -6.99
N LEU A 55 11.82 1.60 -7.29
CA LEU A 55 11.33 0.84 -8.44
C LEU A 55 10.84 -0.50 -7.93
N SER A 56 9.54 -0.76 -7.98
CA SER A 56 8.94 -1.94 -7.37
C SER A 56 7.90 -2.59 -8.27
N GLU A 57 7.90 -3.91 -8.28
CA GLU A 57 6.88 -4.74 -8.91
C GLU A 57 6.34 -5.71 -7.87
N THR A 58 5.00 -5.79 -7.78
CA THR A 58 4.35 -6.73 -6.86
C THR A 58 3.24 -7.51 -7.56
N ILE A 59 2.96 -8.68 -7.04
CA ILE A 59 1.79 -9.48 -7.41
C ILE A 59 1.15 -10.05 -6.14
N GLU A 60 -0.17 -9.83 -6.02
CA GLU A 60 -1.00 -10.36 -4.95
C GLU A 60 -2.03 -11.30 -5.56
N LYS A 61 -2.29 -12.42 -4.92
CA LYS A 61 -3.35 -13.35 -5.34
C LYS A 61 -4.28 -13.64 -4.18
N TYR A 62 -5.57 -13.52 -4.46
CA TYR A 62 -6.65 -13.73 -3.51
C TYR A 62 -7.57 -14.84 -4.01
N LYS A 63 -7.97 -15.73 -3.09
CA LYS A 63 -8.99 -16.74 -3.32
C LYS A 63 -10.11 -16.54 -2.31
N ASP A 64 -11.37 -16.39 -2.78
CA ASP A 64 -12.50 -16.10 -1.91
C ASP A 64 -12.24 -14.93 -0.96
N ASP A 65 -11.70 -13.83 -1.51
CA ASP A 65 -11.31 -12.59 -0.80
C ASP A 65 -10.20 -12.77 0.26
N LYS A 66 -9.51 -13.92 0.28
CA LYS A 66 -8.41 -14.20 1.19
C LYS A 66 -7.07 -14.20 0.46
N LEU A 67 -6.10 -13.50 1.00
CA LEU A 67 -4.74 -13.49 0.47
C LEU A 67 -4.15 -14.91 0.54
N VAL A 68 -3.63 -15.39 -0.60
CA VAL A 68 -2.98 -16.71 -0.66
C VAL A 68 -1.53 -16.62 -1.14
N PHE A 69 -1.19 -15.54 -1.82
CA PHE A 69 0.16 -15.36 -2.39
C PHE A 69 0.49 -13.87 -2.49
N PHE A 70 1.71 -13.51 -2.16
CA PHE A 70 2.27 -12.18 -2.41
C PHE A 70 3.75 -12.31 -2.77
N LYS A 71 4.15 -11.62 -3.81
CA LYS A 71 5.55 -11.52 -4.21
C LYS A 71 5.88 -10.10 -4.61
N SER A 72 7.03 -9.60 -4.14
CA SER A 72 7.56 -8.31 -4.56
C SER A 72 9.05 -8.34 -4.80
N ASN A 73 9.49 -7.51 -5.74
CA ASN A 73 10.88 -7.18 -5.97
C ASN A 73 10.99 -5.67 -6.05
N THR A 74 11.89 -5.10 -5.25
CA THR A 74 12.04 -3.65 -5.12
C THR A 74 13.49 -3.25 -5.13
N PHE A 75 13.81 -2.23 -5.91
CA PHE A 75 15.07 -1.49 -5.77
C PHE A 75 14.80 -0.19 -5.02
N GLN A 76 15.33 -0.08 -3.82
CA GLN A 76 15.36 1.17 -3.05
C GLN A 76 16.76 1.75 -3.16
N ASN A 77 16.91 2.80 -3.96
CA ASN A 77 18.20 3.21 -4.47
C ASN A 77 18.84 2.01 -5.21
N ASP A 78 20.05 1.63 -4.87
CA ASP A 78 20.71 0.45 -5.45
C ASP A 78 20.52 -0.83 -4.61
N LYS A 79 19.73 -0.75 -3.54
CA LYS A 79 19.50 -1.87 -2.64
C LYS A 79 18.28 -2.68 -3.07
N GLU A 80 18.48 -3.96 -3.32
CA GLU A 80 17.41 -4.90 -3.65
C GLU A 80 16.72 -5.38 -2.37
N LYS A 81 15.38 -5.32 -2.39
CA LYS A 81 14.51 -5.85 -1.35
C LYS A 81 13.48 -6.77 -1.99
N TYR A 82 13.01 -7.76 -1.24
CA TYR A 82 12.05 -8.72 -1.74
C TYR A 82 11.11 -9.23 -0.66
N VAL A 83 9.98 -9.76 -1.10
CA VAL A 83 9.03 -10.51 -0.28
C VAL A 83 8.52 -11.69 -1.07
N ASN A 84 8.51 -12.88 -0.47
CA ASN A 84 7.77 -14.04 -0.92
C ASN A 84 6.86 -14.48 0.21
N LEU A 85 5.56 -14.46 -0.02
CA LEU A 85 4.56 -14.85 0.98
C LEU A 85 3.64 -15.90 0.37
N ASN A 86 3.40 -16.97 1.11
CA ASN A 86 2.44 -18.00 0.76
C ASN A 86 1.54 -18.31 1.96
N TYR A 87 0.27 -18.60 1.66
CA TYR A 87 -0.62 -19.21 2.64
C TYR A 87 -0.29 -20.71 2.79
N ASP A 88 0.03 -21.12 4.00
CA ASP A 88 0.28 -22.52 4.31
C ASP A 88 -0.96 -23.11 5.00
N LYS A 89 -1.69 -23.95 4.26
CA LYS A 89 -2.92 -24.58 4.74
C LYS A 89 -2.68 -25.51 5.93
N SER A 90 -1.51 -26.15 6.00
CA SER A 90 -1.20 -27.13 7.06
C SER A 90 -1.11 -26.48 8.44
N ILE A 91 -0.68 -25.23 8.52
CA ILE A 91 -0.56 -24.46 9.77
C ILE A 91 -1.56 -23.32 9.87
N ASN A 92 -2.35 -23.07 8.81
CA ASN A 92 -3.32 -21.99 8.70
C ASN A 92 -2.72 -20.62 9.02
N LYS A 93 -1.58 -20.33 8.42
CA LYS A 93 -0.83 -19.08 8.56
C LYS A 93 -0.18 -18.70 7.25
N PHE A 94 0.28 -17.44 7.17
CA PHE A 94 1.21 -17.04 6.15
C PHE A 94 2.62 -17.49 6.51
N VAL A 95 3.38 -17.88 5.49
CA VAL A 95 4.83 -18.07 5.58
C VAL A 95 5.49 -17.01 4.72
N ILE A 96 6.36 -16.22 5.34
CA ILE A 96 7.02 -15.08 4.70
C ILE A 96 8.52 -15.36 4.62
N ASP A 97 9.06 -15.19 3.41
CA ASP A 97 10.49 -15.07 3.16
C ASP A 97 10.73 -13.71 2.56
N GLY A 98 11.06 -12.74 3.39
CA GLY A 98 11.32 -11.37 3.00
C GLY A 98 12.71 -10.89 3.40
N SER A 99 13.15 -9.80 2.79
CA SER A 99 14.47 -9.23 3.07
C SER A 99 14.63 -8.72 4.50
N SER A 100 13.53 -8.37 5.20
CA SER A 100 13.56 -7.91 6.60
C SER A 100 12.84 -8.80 7.59
N TYR A 101 12.17 -9.86 7.13
CA TYR A 101 11.47 -10.79 7.99
C TYR A 101 11.35 -12.15 7.32
N LYS A 102 11.67 -13.21 8.07
CA LYS A 102 11.48 -14.60 7.67
C LYS A 102 10.77 -15.34 8.79
N GLY A 103 9.60 -15.89 8.50
CA GLY A 103 8.82 -16.59 9.50
C GLY A 103 7.33 -16.64 9.19
N GLU A 104 6.55 -16.97 10.19
CA GLU A 104 5.10 -17.10 10.10
C GLU A 104 4.41 -15.77 10.43
N ALA A 105 3.23 -15.56 9.88
CA ALA A 105 2.34 -14.45 10.20
C ALA A 105 0.90 -14.91 10.28
N SER A 106 0.12 -14.30 11.18
CA SER A 106 -1.30 -14.60 11.33
C SER A 106 -2.09 -14.07 10.13
N LEU A 107 -3.23 -14.71 9.83
CA LEU A 107 -4.06 -14.38 8.68
C LEU A 107 -4.78 -13.03 8.79
N ASP A 108 -4.76 -12.41 9.96
CA ASP A 108 -5.31 -11.08 10.18
C ASP A 108 -4.39 -9.95 9.69
N CYS A 109 -3.18 -10.29 9.26
CA CYS A 109 -2.27 -9.32 8.65
C CYS A 109 -2.73 -8.95 7.23
N THR A 110 -2.63 -7.67 6.89
CA THR A 110 -2.95 -7.14 5.54
C THR A 110 -1.69 -6.58 4.91
N ILE A 111 -1.54 -6.75 3.60
CA ILE A 111 -0.44 -6.10 2.87
C ILE A 111 -0.62 -4.58 2.92
N GLY A 112 0.44 -3.86 3.20
CA GLY A 112 0.46 -2.39 3.20
C GLY A 112 0.41 -1.83 1.78
N ASN A 113 -0.79 -1.64 1.24
CA ASN A 113 -1.03 -1.05 -0.07
C ASN A 113 -2.17 -0.03 -0.02
N TRP A 114 -2.40 0.68 -1.13
CA TRP A 114 -3.39 1.76 -1.20
C TRP A 114 -4.57 1.44 -2.14
N TRP A 115 -4.78 0.18 -2.47
CA TRP A 115 -5.96 -0.22 -3.23
C TRP A 115 -7.01 -0.94 -2.38
N ASN A 116 -6.61 -1.58 -1.30
CA ASN A 116 -7.46 -2.47 -0.51
C ASN A 116 -7.96 -1.78 0.76
N HIS A 117 -9.25 -1.49 0.82
CA HIS A 117 -9.87 -0.83 1.96
C HIS A 117 -9.86 -1.68 3.25
N LYS A 118 -9.53 -2.96 3.17
CA LYS A 118 -9.36 -3.81 4.36
C LYS A 118 -8.26 -3.32 5.30
N ILE A 119 -7.34 -2.48 4.80
CA ILE A 119 -6.30 -1.88 5.63
C ILE A 119 -6.87 -1.05 6.80
N PHE A 120 -8.08 -0.50 6.66
CA PHE A 120 -8.72 0.28 7.71
C PHE A 120 -9.20 -0.55 8.90
N LYS A 121 -9.29 -1.87 8.75
CA LYS A 121 -9.70 -2.81 9.81
C LYS A 121 -8.54 -3.66 10.33
N ALA A 122 -7.36 -3.54 9.73
CA ALA A 122 -6.20 -4.35 10.09
C ALA A 122 -5.46 -3.75 11.30
N GLU A 123 -5.10 -4.60 12.26
CA GLU A 123 -4.24 -4.24 13.38
C GLU A 123 -2.75 -4.41 13.06
N LYS A 124 -2.46 -5.13 11.98
CA LYS A 124 -1.10 -5.40 11.51
C LYS A 124 -1.04 -5.32 10.01
N GLN A 125 0.03 -4.72 9.49
CA GLN A 125 0.32 -4.74 8.07
C GLN A 125 1.68 -5.39 7.80
N ILE A 126 1.77 -6.03 6.65
CA ILE A 126 3.02 -6.58 6.13
C ILE A 126 3.57 -5.59 5.12
N SER A 127 4.82 -5.18 5.32
CA SER A 127 5.50 -4.29 4.37
C SER A 127 5.61 -4.95 3.00
N PRO A 128 5.09 -4.33 1.94
CA PRO A 128 5.22 -4.87 0.59
C PRO A 128 6.65 -4.81 0.05
N LEU A 129 7.53 -4.06 0.69
CA LEU A 129 8.93 -3.92 0.27
C LEU A 129 9.84 -4.97 0.88
N SER A 130 9.61 -5.35 2.14
CA SER A 130 10.58 -6.13 2.91
C SER A 130 10.00 -7.29 3.72
N GLY A 131 8.67 -7.37 3.81
CA GLY A 131 7.98 -8.42 4.56
C GLY A 131 7.88 -8.18 6.06
N SER A 132 8.41 -7.08 6.59
CA SER A 132 8.30 -6.78 8.02
C SER A 132 6.84 -6.59 8.43
N ILE A 133 6.49 -7.10 9.63
CA ILE A 133 5.15 -7.00 10.19
C ILE A 133 5.13 -5.79 11.12
N LYS A 134 4.18 -4.89 10.90
CA LYS A 134 4.05 -3.65 11.68
C LYS A 134 2.66 -3.55 12.28
N LYS A 135 2.60 -3.32 13.59
CA LYS A 135 1.35 -3.02 14.29
C LYS A 135 0.92 -1.59 14.01
N GLN A 136 -0.39 -1.40 13.89
CA GLN A 136 -0.96 -0.10 13.61
C GLN A 136 -2.24 0.15 14.39
N THR A 137 -2.54 1.42 14.59
CA THR A 137 -3.82 1.92 15.08
C THR A 137 -4.48 2.70 13.96
N VAL A 138 -5.72 2.38 13.65
CA VAL A 138 -6.55 3.07 12.65
C VAL A 138 -7.62 3.86 13.37
N SER A 139 -7.73 5.15 13.08
CA SER A 139 -8.72 6.06 13.67
C SER A 139 -9.52 6.73 12.56
N LEU A 140 -10.85 6.72 12.67
CA LEU A 140 -11.71 7.53 11.81
C LEU A 140 -11.70 8.97 12.34
N ILE A 141 -11.19 9.89 11.53
CA ILE A 141 -11.13 11.32 11.88
C ILE A 141 -12.48 11.99 11.63
N GLY A 142 -13.14 11.64 10.53
CA GLY A 142 -14.45 12.19 10.17
C GLY A 142 -14.75 12.10 8.69
N ASN A 143 -15.85 12.71 8.29
CA ASN A 143 -16.20 12.88 6.88
C ASN A 143 -15.66 14.22 6.39
N GLU A 144 -15.18 14.24 5.16
CA GLU A 144 -14.54 15.41 4.58
C GLU A 144 -14.77 15.46 3.07
N ASN A 145 -15.15 16.64 2.57
CA ASN A 145 -15.18 16.88 1.13
C ASN A 145 -13.79 17.28 0.67
N ILE A 146 -13.28 16.58 -0.34
CA ILE A 146 -11.97 16.88 -0.92
C ILE A 146 -12.11 17.04 -2.44
N ASP A 147 -11.26 17.87 -3.01
CA ASP A 147 -11.12 18.00 -4.47
C ASP A 147 -9.94 17.14 -4.94
N ILE A 148 -10.19 16.28 -5.92
CA ILE A 148 -9.17 15.52 -6.61
C ILE A 148 -9.27 15.82 -8.10
N ASN A 149 -8.27 16.52 -8.63
CA ASN A 149 -8.17 16.87 -10.05
C ASN A 149 -9.42 17.59 -10.59
N GLY A 150 -9.99 18.50 -9.79
CA GLY A 150 -11.16 19.29 -10.16
C GLY A 150 -12.51 18.63 -9.90
N LYS A 151 -12.52 17.42 -9.35
CA LYS A 151 -13.74 16.72 -8.95
C LYS A 151 -13.83 16.65 -7.42
N GLU A 152 -14.99 17.00 -6.89
CA GLU A 152 -15.27 16.95 -5.45
C GLU A 152 -15.80 15.58 -5.05
N TYR A 153 -15.27 15.05 -3.93
CA TYR A 153 -15.69 13.78 -3.36
C TYR A 153 -16.01 13.94 -1.88
N LEU A 154 -17.10 13.33 -1.45
CA LEU A 154 -17.36 13.14 -0.03
C LEU A 154 -16.61 11.87 0.43
N THR A 155 -15.69 12.04 1.36
CA THR A 155 -14.81 10.99 1.82
C THR A 155 -14.92 10.73 3.31
N LYS A 156 -14.40 9.56 3.71
CA LYS A 156 -14.03 9.30 5.09
C LYS A 156 -12.52 9.47 5.23
N HIS A 157 -12.12 10.29 6.20
CA HIS A 157 -10.72 10.54 6.52
C HIS A 157 -10.30 9.63 7.67
N PHE A 158 -9.30 8.78 7.43
CA PHE A 158 -8.70 7.91 8.42
C PHE A 158 -7.27 8.36 8.72
N ASN A 159 -6.84 8.10 9.95
CA ASN A 159 -5.43 8.15 10.33
C ASN A 159 -4.95 6.73 10.62
N ILE A 160 -3.82 6.33 10.03
CA ILE A 160 -3.18 5.03 10.25
C ILE A 160 -1.80 5.32 10.83
N LYS A 161 -1.56 4.86 12.04
CA LYS A 161 -0.34 5.15 12.79
C LYS A 161 0.29 3.87 13.33
N SER A 162 1.61 3.76 13.26
CA SER A 162 2.35 2.66 13.90
C SER A 162 2.08 2.63 15.40
N ASN A 163 1.90 1.44 15.93
CA ASN A 163 1.52 1.17 17.31
C ASN A 163 2.52 0.20 17.95
N ASP A 164 3.79 0.54 17.92
CA ASP A 164 4.86 -0.21 18.55
C ASP A 164 5.86 0.77 19.16
N GLU A 165 5.88 0.85 20.49
CA GLU A 165 6.74 1.76 21.23
C GLU A 165 8.24 1.43 21.08
N ASN A 166 8.54 0.19 20.68
CA ASN A 166 9.92 -0.27 20.51
C ASN A 166 10.49 0.03 19.12
N LEU A 167 9.68 0.57 18.20
CA LEU A 167 10.18 0.98 16.89
C LEU A 167 11.08 2.22 17.04
N SER A 168 12.19 2.20 16.29
CA SER A 168 12.98 3.41 16.09
C SER A 168 12.16 4.47 15.33
N ASP A 169 12.46 5.74 15.53
CA ASP A 169 11.72 6.83 14.87
C ASP A 169 11.74 6.71 13.35
N GLU A 170 12.81 6.17 12.77
CA GLU A 170 12.93 5.91 11.33
C GLU A 170 11.91 4.89 10.81
N LYS A 171 11.46 3.97 11.66
CA LYS A 171 10.51 2.90 11.30
C LYS A 171 9.08 3.23 11.64
N LYS A 172 8.83 4.29 12.43
CA LYS A 172 7.49 4.77 12.72
C LYS A 172 6.85 5.35 11.49
N PHE A 173 5.54 5.17 11.36
CA PHE A 173 4.78 5.75 10.27
C PHE A 173 3.47 6.33 10.77
N GLU A 174 2.99 7.33 10.07
CA GLU A 174 1.67 7.93 10.26
C GLU A 174 1.16 8.43 8.92
N PHE A 175 0.00 7.90 8.50
CA PHE A 175 -0.64 8.25 7.24
C PHE A 175 -2.01 8.85 7.51
N ASP A 176 -2.35 9.88 6.76
CA ASP A 176 -3.72 10.33 6.59
C ASP A 176 -4.25 9.81 5.26
N VAL A 177 -5.44 9.20 5.30
CA VAL A 177 -6.00 8.49 4.14
C VAL A 177 -7.44 8.93 3.92
N TRP A 178 -7.75 9.36 2.70
CA TRP A 178 -9.10 9.73 2.29
C TRP A 178 -9.67 8.65 1.38
N TYR A 179 -10.79 8.13 1.78
CA TYR A 179 -11.43 6.96 1.21
C TYR A 179 -12.83 7.31 0.73
N ASN A 180 -13.18 6.86 -0.49
CA ASN A 180 -14.53 7.01 -1.05
C ASN A 180 -15.37 5.78 -0.71
N PRO A 181 -16.37 5.90 0.20
CA PRO A 181 -17.17 4.75 0.60
C PRO A 181 -18.12 4.23 -0.49
N GLU A 182 -18.37 5.01 -1.54
CA GLU A 182 -19.26 4.59 -2.64
C GLU A 182 -18.63 3.49 -3.51
N ASN A 183 -17.32 3.59 -3.76
CA ASN A 183 -16.63 2.63 -4.65
C ASN A 183 -15.43 1.94 -3.99
N ASN A 184 -15.21 2.14 -2.70
CA ASN A 184 -14.11 1.57 -1.92
C ASN A 184 -12.70 1.98 -2.39
N LEU A 185 -12.59 3.10 -3.14
CA LEU A 185 -11.30 3.58 -3.59
C LEU A 185 -10.65 4.51 -2.57
N ILE A 186 -9.35 4.35 -2.39
CA ILE A 186 -8.52 5.30 -1.68
C ILE A 186 -8.14 6.40 -2.68
N LEU A 187 -8.50 7.64 -2.37
CA LEU A 187 -8.34 8.77 -3.28
C LEU A 187 -7.05 9.55 -3.02
N LYS A 188 -6.64 9.59 -1.76
CA LYS A 188 -5.50 10.39 -1.33
C LYS A 188 -4.89 9.81 -0.07
N VAL A 189 -3.56 9.79 -0.03
CA VAL A 189 -2.78 9.44 1.15
C VAL A 189 -1.73 10.51 1.34
N THR A 190 -1.56 11.00 2.57
CA THR A 190 -0.49 11.95 2.90
C THR A 190 0.34 11.45 4.07
N TYR A 191 1.61 11.79 4.07
CA TYR A 191 2.50 11.59 5.21
C TYR A 191 3.69 12.55 5.14
N ASN A 192 4.32 12.77 6.29
CA ASN A 192 5.48 13.63 6.41
C ASN A 192 6.68 12.79 6.83
N LYS A 193 7.71 12.77 6.00
CA LYS A 193 8.99 12.14 6.29
C LYS A 193 10.04 12.71 5.36
N MET A 194 10.84 13.66 5.86
CA MET A 194 11.79 14.40 5.02
C MET A 194 11.11 15.04 3.81
N GLY A 195 10.01 15.73 4.07
CA GLY A 195 9.14 16.35 3.08
C GLY A 195 7.69 15.92 3.22
N ASN A 196 6.82 16.56 2.46
CA ASN A 196 5.40 16.26 2.41
C ASN A 196 5.14 15.31 1.24
N TRP A 197 4.68 14.11 1.54
CA TRP A 197 4.39 13.09 0.53
C TRP A 197 2.89 12.94 0.34
N GLU A 198 2.52 12.67 -0.90
CA GLU A 198 1.13 12.38 -1.25
C GLU A 198 1.05 11.31 -2.33
N TYR A 199 0.12 10.36 -2.15
CA TYR A 199 -0.39 9.52 -3.23
C TYR A 199 -1.75 10.06 -3.59
N ARG A 200 -1.97 10.37 -4.87
CA ARG A 200 -3.22 10.96 -5.36
C ARG A 200 -3.78 10.16 -6.51
N LEU A 201 -5.05 9.79 -6.41
CA LEU A 201 -5.74 9.13 -7.51
C LEU A 201 -5.71 10.03 -8.75
N ARG A 202 -5.20 9.49 -9.87
CA ARG A 202 -5.21 10.14 -11.17
C ARG A 202 -6.35 9.63 -12.03
N SER A 203 -6.53 8.31 -12.07
CA SER A 203 -7.60 7.67 -12.84
C SER A 203 -7.86 6.26 -12.35
N PHE A 204 -9.04 5.75 -12.68
CA PHE A 204 -9.38 4.34 -12.49
C PHE A 204 -10.28 3.88 -13.63
N GLU A 205 -10.24 2.59 -13.92
CA GLU A 205 -11.00 1.97 -15.00
C GLU A 205 -11.61 0.64 -14.56
#